data_77c65f2f5618f37ae4426032fcdbb710
#
_entry.id   77c65f2f5618f37ae4426032fcdbb710
#
_cell.length_a   1.000
_cell.length_b   1.000
_cell.length_c   1.000
_cell.angle_alpha   90.00
_cell.angle_beta   90.00
_cell.angle_gamma   90.00
#
_symmetry.space_group_name_H-M   'P 1'
#
loop_
_entity.id
_entity.type
_entity.pdbx_description
1 polymer ?
#
loop_
_entity_poly.entity_id
_entity_poly.type
_entity_poly.pdbx_seq_one_letter_code
_entity_poly.pdbx_strand_id
1 'polypeptide(L)'
;VAHIWYFKGIPSRIALMLDISPRNLEKVIYFASYIVTDKGTSGLEKCQILTEKEYHEAEEKYGRKSFKAEMGAEAIRKLLEEIDLAKLTAQIEKEIENASEQRKAKLIKRLDTVEAFLQSGNRPEWMVMNVVPVIPPDLRPMVQLDGGRFATSDLNDLYRRVINRNNRLKRLLELGA
;
A
#
# COMPACT_ATOMS: atom_id res chain seq x y z
N VAL A 1 10.36 -8.32 2.24
CA VAL A 1 8.90 -8.49 2.11
C VAL A 1 8.20 -7.43 2.93
N ALA A 2 7.40 -6.59 2.28
CA ALA A 2 6.60 -5.58 2.97
C ALA A 2 5.35 -6.21 3.59
N HIS A 3 4.93 -5.71 4.75
CA HIS A 3 3.67 -6.03 5.37
C HIS A 3 2.73 -4.83 5.31
N ILE A 4 1.52 -5.02 4.75
CA ILE A 4 0.61 -3.93 4.44
C ILE A 4 -0.64 -4.05 5.30
N TRP A 5 -0.88 -3.02 6.13
CA TRP A 5 -2.08 -2.89 6.94
C TRP A 5 -3.12 -2.01 6.23
N TYR A 6 -4.38 -2.26 6.55
CA TYR A 6 -5.52 -1.48 6.03
C TYR A 6 -5.68 -1.52 4.50
N PHE A 7 -5.13 -2.55 3.87
CA PHE A 7 -5.30 -2.79 2.44
C PHE A 7 -6.67 -3.41 2.12
N LYS A 8 -7.04 -4.51 2.82
CA LYS A 8 -8.28 -5.28 2.57
C LYS A 8 -9.45 -4.86 3.47
N GLY A 9 -9.43 -3.71 4.09
CA GLY A 9 -10.57 -3.19 4.85
C GLY A 9 -11.71 -2.72 3.95
N ILE A 10 -12.92 -2.60 4.50
CA ILE A 10 -14.04 -1.93 3.84
C ILE A 10 -14.42 -0.71 4.70
N PRO A 11 -14.08 0.50 4.26
CA PRO A 11 -13.29 0.86 3.07
C PRO A 11 -11.78 0.64 3.25
N SER A 12 -11.06 0.39 2.15
CA SER A 12 -9.60 0.37 2.17
C SER A 12 -9.04 1.75 2.49
N ARG A 13 -8.32 1.89 3.61
CA ARG A 13 -7.77 3.18 4.04
C ARG A 13 -6.70 3.71 3.08
N ILE A 14 -5.86 2.83 2.55
CA ILE A 14 -4.85 3.20 1.57
C ILE A 14 -5.51 3.69 0.27
N ALA A 15 -6.54 3.00 -0.20
CA ALA A 15 -7.26 3.39 -1.41
C ALA A 15 -7.95 4.76 -1.26
N LEU A 16 -8.54 5.06 -0.09
CA LEU A 16 -9.11 6.38 0.22
C LEU A 16 -8.03 7.46 0.28
N MET A 17 -6.89 7.18 0.89
CA MET A 17 -5.79 8.14 1.00
C MET A 17 -5.25 8.54 -0.38
N LEU A 18 -5.04 7.59 -1.28
CA LEU A 18 -4.52 7.81 -2.63
C LEU A 18 -5.59 8.14 -3.67
N ASP A 19 -6.87 8.11 -3.31
CA ASP A 19 -8.02 8.27 -4.23
C ASP A 19 -8.00 7.31 -5.42
N ILE A 20 -7.63 6.07 -5.18
CA ILE A 20 -7.66 4.99 -6.16
C ILE A 20 -8.69 3.93 -5.77
N SER A 21 -9.15 3.15 -6.75
CA SER A 21 -10.05 2.05 -6.45
C SER A 21 -9.30 0.92 -5.73
N PRO A 22 -9.94 0.19 -4.78
CA PRO A 22 -9.32 -0.96 -4.12
C PRO A 22 -8.83 -2.03 -5.11
N ARG A 23 -9.54 -2.21 -6.22
CA ARG A 23 -9.18 -3.15 -7.29
C ARG A 23 -7.88 -2.74 -8.00
N ASN A 24 -7.71 -1.45 -8.26
CA ASN A 24 -6.49 -0.93 -8.87
C ASN A 24 -5.32 -0.99 -7.90
N LEU A 25 -5.54 -0.66 -6.62
CA LEU A 25 -4.55 -0.83 -5.57
C LEU A 25 -4.05 -2.28 -5.50
N GLU A 26 -4.97 -3.26 -5.55
CA GLU A 26 -4.63 -4.69 -5.56
C GLU A 26 -3.73 -5.07 -6.74
N LYS A 27 -4.06 -4.59 -7.94
CA LYS A 27 -3.23 -4.83 -9.14
C LYS A 27 -1.80 -4.32 -8.99
N VAL A 28 -1.64 -3.14 -8.41
CA VAL A 28 -0.31 -2.56 -8.18
C VAL A 28 0.48 -3.35 -7.15
N ILE A 29 -0.14 -3.70 -6.03
CA ILE A 29 0.51 -4.45 -4.94
C ILE A 29 0.96 -5.84 -5.41
N TYR A 30 0.17 -6.50 -6.24
CA TYR A 30 0.47 -7.84 -6.77
C TYR A 30 1.23 -7.83 -8.10
N PHE A 31 1.86 -6.71 -8.47
CA PHE A 31 2.70 -6.59 -9.66
C PHE A 31 1.97 -6.87 -11.00
N ALA A 32 0.67 -6.58 -11.05
CA ALA A 32 -0.13 -6.72 -12.27
C ALA A 32 -0.29 -5.41 -13.06
N SER A 33 0.00 -4.26 -12.46
CA SER A 33 -0.08 -2.95 -13.10
C SER A 33 0.91 -1.98 -12.50
N TYR A 34 1.32 -0.99 -13.28
CA TYR A 34 2.14 0.12 -12.82
C TYR A 34 1.29 1.23 -12.21
N ILE A 35 1.88 1.99 -11.30
CA ILE A 35 1.33 3.25 -10.79
C ILE A 35 2.34 4.37 -11.00
N VAL A 36 1.89 5.50 -11.51
CA VAL A 36 2.74 6.67 -11.73
C VAL A 36 3.09 7.29 -10.39
N THR A 37 4.36 7.20 -10.01
CA THR A 37 4.89 7.80 -8.76
C THR A 37 5.34 9.24 -8.98
N ASP A 38 5.87 9.54 -10.16
CA ASP A 38 6.26 10.88 -10.55
C ASP A 38 5.86 11.12 -12.03
N LYS A 39 5.00 12.10 -12.25
CA LYS A 39 4.58 12.46 -13.61
C LYS A 39 5.67 13.14 -14.45
N GLY A 40 6.66 13.73 -13.78
CA GLY A 40 7.73 14.48 -14.43
C GLY A 40 7.21 15.50 -15.46
N THR A 41 7.74 15.41 -16.67
CA THR A 41 7.34 16.25 -17.82
C THR A 41 6.32 15.58 -18.74
N SER A 42 5.82 14.39 -18.39
CA SER A 42 4.83 13.66 -19.18
C SER A 42 3.43 14.24 -19.02
N GLY A 43 2.52 13.88 -19.92
CA GLY A 43 1.09 14.20 -19.82
C GLY A 43 0.31 13.25 -18.89
N LEU A 44 1.00 12.41 -18.10
CA LEU A 44 0.38 11.49 -17.16
C LEU A 44 0.00 12.18 -15.86
N GLU A 45 -0.94 11.60 -15.13
CA GLU A 45 -1.31 12.06 -13.80
C GLU A 45 -0.64 11.22 -12.70
N LYS A 46 -0.36 11.85 -11.55
CA LYS A 46 0.14 11.14 -10.39
C LYS A 46 -0.91 10.14 -9.89
N CYS A 47 -0.47 8.96 -9.45
CA CYS A 47 -1.33 7.82 -9.08
C CYS A 47 -2.13 7.20 -10.24
N GLN A 48 -1.88 7.60 -11.49
CA GLN A 48 -2.47 6.94 -12.65
C GLN A 48 -2.00 5.48 -12.74
N ILE A 49 -2.96 4.59 -13.01
CA ILE A 49 -2.67 3.16 -13.16
C ILE A 49 -2.46 2.86 -14.64
N LEU A 50 -1.37 2.18 -14.94
CA LEU A 50 -1.00 1.79 -16.30
C LEU A 50 -0.87 0.27 -16.37
N THR A 51 -1.46 -0.32 -17.39
CA THR A 51 -1.14 -1.70 -17.79
C THR A 51 0.27 -1.74 -18.37
N GLU A 52 0.85 -2.92 -18.52
CA GLU A 52 2.17 -3.08 -19.12
C GLU A 52 2.24 -2.47 -20.53
N LYS A 53 1.17 -2.66 -21.32
CA LYS A 53 1.06 -2.09 -22.66
C LYS A 53 1.04 -0.55 -22.62
N GLU A 54 0.19 0.03 -21.79
CA GLU A 54 0.09 1.50 -21.63
C GLU A 54 1.40 2.10 -21.08
N TYR A 55 2.12 1.37 -20.25
CA TYR A 55 3.43 1.79 -19.76
C TYR A 55 4.45 1.88 -20.90
N HIS A 56 4.52 0.87 -21.76
CA HIS A 56 5.42 0.90 -22.93
C HIS A 56 5.03 1.98 -23.94
N GLU A 57 3.75 2.14 -24.22
CA GLU A 57 3.25 3.23 -25.08
C GLU A 57 3.61 4.62 -24.51
N ALA A 58 3.54 4.78 -23.18
CA ALA A 58 3.95 6.01 -22.52
C ALA A 58 5.46 6.23 -22.57
N GLU A 59 6.28 5.17 -22.46
CA GLU A 59 7.73 5.24 -22.63
C GLU A 59 8.12 5.67 -24.05
N GLU A 60 7.43 5.15 -25.07
CA GLU A 60 7.65 5.54 -26.47
C GLU A 60 7.23 6.99 -26.73
N LYS A 61 6.08 7.40 -26.19
CA LYS A 61 5.52 8.73 -26.42
C LYS A 61 6.26 9.85 -25.70
N TYR A 62 6.62 9.64 -24.44
CA TYR A 62 7.18 10.68 -23.57
C TYR A 62 8.68 10.50 -23.30
N GLY A 63 9.24 9.32 -23.58
CA GLY A 63 10.62 8.95 -23.26
C GLY A 63 10.75 8.31 -21.86
N ARG A 64 11.67 7.35 -21.73
CA ARG A 64 11.88 6.54 -20.50
C ARG A 64 12.21 7.35 -19.24
N LYS A 65 12.78 8.55 -19.39
CA LYS A 65 13.19 9.40 -18.26
C LYS A 65 12.21 10.53 -17.95
N SER A 66 11.12 10.65 -18.71
CA SER A 66 10.17 11.75 -18.56
C SER A 66 9.21 11.58 -17.40
N PHE A 67 9.01 10.38 -16.93
CA PHE A 67 8.14 10.02 -15.80
C PHE A 67 8.68 8.80 -15.06
N LYS A 68 8.12 8.53 -13.88
CA LYS A 68 8.39 7.31 -13.12
C LYS A 68 7.08 6.59 -12.82
N ALA A 69 7.03 5.31 -13.16
CA ALA A 69 5.96 4.41 -12.78
C ALA A 69 6.56 3.12 -12.24
N GLU A 70 6.04 2.66 -11.13
CA GLU A 70 6.58 1.53 -10.37
C GLU A 70 5.45 0.57 -9.99
N MET A 71 5.80 -0.61 -9.52
CA MET A 71 4.87 -1.62 -9.02
C MET A 71 5.18 -1.99 -7.58
N GLY A 72 4.21 -2.66 -6.94
CA GLY A 72 4.39 -3.24 -5.62
C GLY A 72 4.17 -2.29 -4.46
N ALA A 73 4.32 -2.81 -3.26
CA ALA A 73 4.09 -2.07 -2.02
C ALA A 73 5.03 -0.88 -1.83
N GLU A 74 6.24 -0.95 -2.36
CA GLU A 74 7.21 0.14 -2.26
C GLU A 74 6.75 1.39 -3.03
N ALA A 75 6.15 1.21 -4.21
CA ALA A 75 5.54 2.30 -4.97
C ALA A 75 4.42 2.98 -4.19
N ILE A 76 3.55 2.20 -3.56
CA ILE A 76 2.47 2.70 -2.70
C ILE A 76 3.04 3.46 -1.50
N ARG A 77 4.09 2.94 -0.86
CA ARG A 77 4.74 3.61 0.26
C ARG A 77 5.30 4.97 -0.14
N LYS A 78 6.01 5.07 -1.25
CA LYS A 78 6.54 6.34 -1.77
C LYS A 78 5.43 7.37 -1.99
N LEU A 79 4.31 6.97 -2.60
CA LEU A 79 3.17 7.85 -2.81
C LEU A 79 2.54 8.33 -1.50
N LEU A 80 2.42 7.45 -0.50
CA LEU A 80 1.90 7.80 0.82
C LEU A 80 2.84 8.74 1.57
N GLU A 81 4.16 8.57 1.44
CA GLU A 81 5.19 9.38 2.09
C GLU A 81 5.17 10.84 1.62
N GLU A 82 4.83 11.07 0.35
CA GLU A 82 4.76 12.40 -0.26
C GLU A 82 3.47 13.17 0.08
N ILE A 83 2.50 12.56 0.77
CA ILE A 83 1.24 13.22 1.11
C ILE A 83 1.46 14.28 2.20
N ASP A 84 1.09 15.52 1.87
CA ASP A 84 0.89 16.58 2.84
C ASP A 84 -0.57 16.55 3.30
N LEU A 85 -0.79 16.03 4.52
CA LEU A 85 -2.14 15.81 5.07
C LEU A 85 -2.94 17.11 5.20
N ALA A 86 -2.31 18.21 5.59
CA ALA A 86 -2.99 19.49 5.76
C ALA A 86 -3.47 20.07 4.42
N LYS A 87 -2.62 20.00 3.38
CA LYS A 87 -2.99 20.43 2.03
C LYS A 87 -4.08 19.52 1.44
N LEU A 88 -3.98 18.22 1.67
CA LEU A 88 -4.97 17.28 1.17
C LEU A 88 -6.33 17.50 1.82
N THR A 89 -6.39 17.76 3.13
CA THR A 89 -7.63 18.13 3.84
C THR A 89 -8.26 19.36 3.20
N ALA A 90 -7.53 20.46 3.06
CA ALA A 90 -8.04 21.70 2.46
C ALA A 90 -8.51 21.52 1.00
N GLN A 91 -7.84 20.63 0.25
CA GLN A 91 -8.26 20.31 -1.11
C GLN A 91 -9.58 19.55 -1.14
N ILE A 92 -9.74 18.53 -0.29
CA ILE A 92 -10.96 17.73 -0.22
C ILE A 92 -12.15 18.59 0.22
N GLU A 93 -11.97 19.48 1.19
CA GLU A 93 -13.01 20.42 1.64
C GLU A 93 -13.53 21.28 0.49
N LYS A 94 -12.64 21.86 -0.30
CA LYS A 94 -13.01 22.63 -1.51
C LYS A 94 -13.71 21.79 -2.57
N GLU A 95 -13.30 20.54 -2.75
CA GLU A 95 -13.96 19.62 -3.68
C GLU A 95 -15.38 19.26 -3.23
N ILE A 96 -15.62 19.14 -1.92
CA ILE A 96 -16.95 18.86 -1.35
C ILE A 96 -17.95 19.97 -1.68
N GLU A 97 -17.52 21.24 -1.64
CA GLU A 97 -18.39 22.38 -1.95
C GLU A 97 -19.02 22.30 -3.34
N ASN A 98 -18.27 21.79 -4.32
CA ASN A 98 -18.66 21.75 -5.73
C ASN A 98 -19.07 20.35 -6.22
N ALA A 99 -19.12 19.36 -5.36
CA ALA A 99 -19.37 17.96 -5.74
C ALA A 99 -20.88 17.61 -5.76
N SER A 100 -21.26 16.66 -6.63
CA SER A 100 -22.57 16.04 -6.61
C SER A 100 -22.78 15.21 -5.33
N GLU A 101 -24.02 14.96 -4.92
CA GLU A 101 -24.34 14.22 -3.68
C GLU A 101 -23.64 12.86 -3.57
N GLN A 102 -23.58 12.11 -4.66
CA GLN A 102 -22.87 10.81 -4.66
C GLN A 102 -21.35 10.96 -4.46
N ARG A 103 -20.77 12.00 -5.07
CA ARG A 103 -19.34 12.29 -4.92
C ARG A 103 -19.03 12.85 -3.53
N LYS A 104 -19.92 13.66 -2.96
CA LYS A 104 -19.81 14.18 -1.58
C LYS A 104 -19.69 13.05 -0.56
N ALA A 105 -20.53 12.04 -0.65
CA ALA A 105 -20.50 10.90 0.27
C ALA A 105 -19.14 10.15 0.25
N LYS A 106 -18.52 10.03 -0.93
CA LYS A 106 -17.17 9.45 -1.08
C LYS A 106 -16.08 10.38 -0.50
N LEU A 107 -16.19 11.68 -0.79
CA LEU A 107 -15.23 12.67 -0.32
C LEU A 107 -15.26 12.84 1.19
N ILE A 108 -16.43 12.78 1.83
CA ILE A 108 -16.56 12.82 3.29
C ILE A 108 -15.85 11.63 3.93
N LYS A 109 -16.05 10.40 3.44
CA LYS A 109 -15.32 9.22 3.94
C LYS A 109 -13.82 9.33 3.77
N ARG A 110 -13.38 9.96 2.69
CA ARG A 110 -11.97 10.24 2.44
C ARG A 110 -11.45 11.28 3.42
N LEU A 111 -12.19 12.36 3.62
CA LEU A 111 -11.86 13.42 4.57
C LEU A 111 -11.71 12.88 5.99
N ASP A 112 -12.69 12.11 6.48
CA ASP A 112 -12.65 11.47 7.80
C ASP A 112 -11.35 10.66 8.00
N THR A 113 -10.92 9.95 6.96
CA THR A 113 -9.68 9.16 7.02
C THR A 113 -8.44 10.06 7.09
N VAL A 114 -8.37 11.10 6.26
CA VAL A 114 -7.24 12.03 6.21
C VAL A 114 -7.13 12.81 7.53
N GLU A 115 -8.25 13.30 8.05
CA GLU A 115 -8.30 14.00 9.34
C GLU A 115 -7.87 13.10 10.51
N ALA A 116 -8.29 11.83 10.52
CA ALA A 116 -7.86 10.88 11.55
C ALA A 116 -6.33 10.71 11.57
N PHE A 117 -5.67 10.69 10.42
CA PHE A 117 -4.20 10.70 10.34
C PHE A 117 -3.61 12.02 10.82
N LEU A 118 -4.18 13.14 10.40
CA LEU A 118 -3.71 14.46 10.79
C LEU A 118 -3.79 14.69 12.30
N GLN A 119 -4.92 14.34 12.92
CA GLN A 119 -5.16 14.52 14.35
C GLN A 119 -4.33 13.56 15.21
N SER A 120 -4.14 12.33 14.78
CA SER A 120 -3.37 11.34 15.52
C SER A 120 -1.85 11.53 15.42
N GLY A 121 -1.39 12.33 14.48
CA GLY A 121 0.05 12.49 14.17
C GLY A 121 0.67 11.27 13.50
N ASN A 122 -0.11 10.27 13.12
CA ASN A 122 0.36 9.11 12.38
C ASN A 122 0.61 9.46 10.91
N ARG A 123 1.64 8.86 10.33
CA ARG A 123 1.97 9.06 8.93
C ARG A 123 1.34 7.96 8.06
N PRO A 124 0.78 8.31 6.88
CA PRO A 124 0.16 7.33 5.99
C PRO A 124 1.09 6.21 5.53
N GLU A 125 2.37 6.49 5.30
CA GLU A 125 3.38 5.52 4.87
C GLU A 125 3.64 4.41 5.91
N TRP A 126 3.27 4.62 7.17
CA TRP A 126 3.40 3.59 8.20
C TRP A 126 2.45 2.40 8.02
N MET A 127 1.43 2.54 7.17
CA MET A 127 0.59 1.41 6.78
C MET A 127 1.33 0.36 5.97
N VAL A 128 2.48 0.72 5.37
CA VAL A 128 3.40 -0.21 4.69
C VAL A 128 4.61 -0.41 5.60
N MET A 129 4.68 -1.55 6.25
CA MET A 129 5.71 -1.84 7.26
C MET A 129 6.85 -2.64 6.67
N ASN A 130 8.08 -2.22 6.94
CA ASN A 130 9.30 -2.97 6.63
C ASN A 130 9.73 -3.87 7.80
N VAL A 131 9.31 -3.53 9.01
CA VAL A 131 9.58 -4.25 10.24
C VAL A 131 8.26 -4.60 10.90
N VAL A 132 8.06 -5.88 11.17
CA VAL A 132 6.83 -6.39 11.80
C VAL A 132 7.09 -6.64 13.29
N PRO A 133 6.27 -6.08 14.19
CA PRO A 133 6.37 -6.41 15.61
C PRO A 133 6.02 -7.88 15.84
N VAL A 134 6.82 -8.55 16.67
CA VAL A 134 6.66 -9.97 16.97
C VAL A 134 6.26 -10.13 18.43
N ILE A 135 5.18 -10.85 18.69
CA ILE A 135 4.73 -11.16 20.05
C ILE A 135 5.76 -12.07 20.74
N PRO A 136 6.09 -11.81 22.02
CA PRO A 136 7.01 -12.66 22.77
C PRO A 136 6.62 -14.14 22.76
N PRO A 137 7.59 -15.07 22.80
CA PRO A 137 7.34 -16.52 22.75
C PRO A 137 6.38 -17.02 23.83
N ASP A 138 6.41 -16.45 25.02
CA ASP A 138 5.53 -16.83 26.12
C ASP A 138 4.05 -16.60 25.85
N LEU A 139 3.72 -15.64 24.96
CA LEU A 139 2.35 -15.35 24.51
C LEU A 139 1.91 -16.18 23.30
N ARG A 140 2.80 -16.97 22.71
CA ARG A 140 2.55 -17.89 21.61
C ARG A 140 3.26 -19.24 21.82
N PRO A 141 3.00 -19.92 22.94
CA PRO A 141 3.79 -21.07 23.35
C PRO A 141 3.60 -22.27 22.42
N MET A 142 4.62 -23.09 22.35
CA MET A 142 4.56 -24.46 21.87
C MET A 142 4.59 -25.38 23.06
N VAL A 143 3.53 -26.14 23.30
CA VAL A 143 3.38 -27.04 24.45
C VAL A 143 3.36 -28.50 23.98
N GLN A 144 4.02 -29.36 24.77
CA GLN A 144 4.00 -30.78 24.53
C GLN A 144 2.71 -31.39 25.10
N LEU A 145 2.01 -32.16 24.29
CA LEU A 145 0.84 -32.93 24.70
C LEU A 145 1.25 -34.35 25.09
N ASP A 146 0.33 -35.06 25.76
CA ASP A 146 0.48 -36.48 26.03
C ASP A 146 0.68 -37.26 24.73
N GLY A 147 1.65 -38.19 24.71
CA GLY A 147 1.99 -38.96 23.51
C GLY A 147 3.01 -38.30 22.56
N GLY A 148 3.74 -37.28 23.02
CA GLY A 148 4.86 -36.67 22.28
C GLY A 148 4.45 -35.71 21.16
N ARG A 149 3.16 -35.37 21.05
CA ARG A 149 2.67 -34.34 20.12
C ARG A 149 2.86 -32.96 20.70
N PHE A 150 3.07 -31.96 19.81
CA PHE A 150 3.14 -30.56 20.18
C PHE A 150 1.89 -29.83 19.70
N ALA A 151 1.32 -29.00 20.56
CA ALA A 151 0.35 -27.99 20.21
C ALA A 151 1.03 -26.62 20.16
N THR A 152 0.77 -25.85 19.13
CA THR A 152 1.34 -24.53 18.96
C THR A 152 0.25 -23.51 18.58
N SER A 153 0.50 -22.24 18.89
CA SER A 153 -0.37 -21.16 18.46
C SER A 153 -0.31 -20.99 16.92
N ASP A 154 -1.45 -20.66 16.33
CA ASP A 154 -1.54 -20.33 14.90
C ASP A 154 -0.63 -19.15 14.50
N LEU A 155 -0.33 -18.26 15.45
CA LEU A 155 0.61 -17.16 15.25
C LEU A 155 2.01 -17.64 14.85
N ASN A 156 2.46 -18.76 15.40
CA ASN A 156 3.77 -19.33 15.06
C ASN A 156 3.83 -19.77 13.59
N ASP A 157 2.74 -20.32 13.05
CA ASP A 157 2.66 -20.69 11.64
C ASP A 157 2.63 -19.44 10.75
N LEU A 158 1.90 -18.40 11.13
CA LEU A 158 1.85 -17.15 10.40
C LEU A 158 3.24 -16.47 10.34
N TYR A 159 3.95 -16.38 11.46
CA TYR A 159 5.33 -15.86 11.48
C TYR A 159 6.28 -16.69 10.63
N ARG A 160 6.19 -18.00 10.70
CA ARG A 160 7.00 -18.91 9.87
C ARG A 160 6.77 -18.66 8.38
N ARG A 161 5.53 -18.46 7.94
CA ARG A 161 5.21 -18.14 6.54
C ARG A 161 5.82 -16.81 6.10
N VAL A 162 5.80 -15.79 6.94
CA VAL A 162 6.43 -14.48 6.66
C VAL A 162 7.94 -14.66 6.53
N ILE A 163 8.59 -15.34 7.47
CA ILE A 163 10.03 -15.59 7.45
C ILE A 163 10.43 -16.38 6.21
N ASN A 164 9.70 -17.43 5.86
CA ASN A 164 10.00 -18.24 4.68
C ASN A 164 9.90 -17.44 3.37
N ARG A 165 8.87 -16.58 3.24
CA ARG A 165 8.74 -15.69 2.08
C ARG A 165 9.89 -14.68 2.02
N ASN A 166 10.25 -14.10 3.16
CA ASN A 166 11.35 -13.16 3.24
C ASN A 166 12.69 -13.80 2.86
N ASN A 167 12.97 -15.00 3.35
CA ASN A 167 14.18 -15.74 3.01
C ASN A 167 14.23 -16.12 1.53
N ARG A 168 13.09 -16.51 0.95
CA ARG A 168 12.98 -16.78 -0.48
C ARG A 168 13.27 -15.54 -1.31
N LEU A 169 12.66 -14.40 -0.98
CA LEU A 169 12.92 -13.14 -1.65
C LEU A 169 14.40 -12.75 -1.57
N LYS A 170 14.99 -12.82 -0.38
CA LYS A 170 16.41 -12.52 -0.17
C LYS A 170 17.29 -13.36 -1.09
N ARG A 171 17.04 -14.67 -1.15
CA ARG A 171 17.79 -15.57 -2.02
C ARG A 171 17.63 -15.25 -3.51
N LEU A 172 16.42 -14.88 -3.95
CA LEU A 172 16.19 -14.49 -5.35
C LEU A 172 16.95 -13.20 -5.70
N LEU A 173 16.92 -12.20 -4.81
CA LEU A 173 17.67 -10.96 -5.01
C LEU A 173 19.19 -11.19 -5.04
N GLU A 174 19.72 -12.07 -4.19
CA GLU A 174 21.15 -12.46 -4.19
C GLU A 174 21.55 -13.17 -5.50
N LEU A 175 20.64 -13.88 -6.14
CA LEU A 175 20.86 -14.55 -7.43
C LEU A 175 20.66 -13.61 -8.64
N GLY A 176 20.20 -12.38 -8.42
CA GLY A 176 19.96 -11.42 -9.49
C GLY A 176 18.71 -11.72 -10.34
N ALA A 177 17.77 -12.44 -9.79
CA ALA A 177 16.50 -12.80 -10.43
C ALA A 177 15.42 -11.75 -10.20
#